data_94cd7dffd541050c4f1dea092921f50c
#
_entry.id   94cd7dffd541050c4f1dea092921f50c
#
_cell.length_a   1.000
_cell.length_b   1.000
_cell.length_c   1.000
_cell.angle_alpha   90.00
_cell.angle_beta   90.00
_cell.angle_gamma   90.00
#
_symmetry.space_group_name_H-M   'P 1'
#
loop_
_entity.id
_entity.type
_entity.pdbx_description
1 polymer ?
#
loop_
_entity_poly.entity_id
_entity_poly.type
_entity_poly.pdbx_seq_one_letter_code
_entity_poly.pdbx_strand_id
1 'polypeptide(L)'
;MDESSQKLTLLNRKNLTLTGVTEVLSFDEATVVLSTCLGTLIIQGQELHLKELSLEGGQIQVDGSISALNYEEPRLSGSWLRKLFQ
;
A
#
# COMPACT_ATOMS: atom_id res chain seq x y z
N MET A 1 12.79 20.23 -2.27
CA MET A 1 12.65 19.21 -1.93
C MET A 1 11.44 18.60 -2.11
N ASP A 2 11.35 17.57 -2.40
CA ASP A 2 10.22 17.02 -2.76
C ASP A 2 9.66 16.15 -1.73
N GLU A 3 8.72 16.67 -1.00
CA GLU A 3 8.16 15.92 0.03
C GLU A 3 7.18 14.91 -0.47
N SER A 4 6.86 14.92 -1.75
CA SER A 4 5.94 13.97 -2.32
C SER A 4 6.64 12.80 -2.95
N SER A 5 7.89 12.63 -2.63
CA SER A 5 8.66 11.57 -3.24
C SER A 5 8.31 10.21 -2.65
N GLN A 6 8.17 9.22 -3.48
CA GLN A 6 7.89 7.88 -3.04
C GLN A 6 8.69 6.88 -3.86
N LYS A 7 9.19 5.85 -3.22
CA LYS A 7 9.89 4.81 -3.91
C LYS A 7 9.17 3.49 -3.65
N LEU A 8 8.93 2.74 -4.70
CA LEU A 8 8.26 1.47 -4.61
C LEU A 8 9.10 0.44 -5.35
N THR A 9 9.43 -0.65 -4.68
CA THR A 9 10.21 -1.72 -5.28
C THR A 9 9.48 -3.04 -5.06
N LEU A 10 9.28 -3.78 -6.13
CA LEU A 10 8.62 -5.09 -6.05
C LEU A 10 9.53 -6.12 -6.67
N LEU A 11 9.93 -7.11 -5.87
CA LEU A 11 10.82 -8.16 -6.34
C LEU A 11 10.06 -9.47 -6.43
N ASN A 12 10.07 -10.06 -7.61
CA ASN A 12 9.47 -11.37 -7.85
C ASN A 12 8.03 -11.45 -7.41
N ARG A 13 7.34 -10.31 -7.37
CA ARG A 13 5.96 -10.23 -6.93
C ARG A 13 5.77 -10.76 -5.51
N LYS A 14 6.82 -10.79 -4.72
CA LYS A 14 6.73 -11.34 -3.37
C LYS A 14 7.26 -10.41 -2.28
N ASN A 15 8.13 -9.50 -2.63
CA ASN A 15 8.70 -8.58 -1.64
C ASN A 15 8.47 -7.16 -2.11
N LEU A 16 7.61 -6.46 -1.42
CA LEU A 16 7.28 -5.09 -1.77
C LEU A 16 7.82 -4.15 -0.72
N THR A 17 8.60 -3.18 -1.13
CA THR A 17 9.15 -2.17 -0.24
C THR A 17 8.67 -0.80 -0.69
N LEU A 18 8.18 0.01 0.24
CA LEU A 18 7.63 1.31 -0.06
C LEU A 18 8.15 2.36 0.88
N THR A 19 8.31 3.57 0.36
CA THR A 19 8.55 4.73 1.21
C THR A 19 7.39 5.70 0.97
N GLY A 20 7.30 6.77 1.74
CA GLY A 20 6.27 7.77 1.57
C GLY A 20 4.91 7.36 2.12
N VAL A 21 4.86 6.34 2.94
CA VAL A 21 3.61 5.88 3.53
C VAL A 21 3.31 6.69 4.77
N THR A 22 2.10 7.22 4.87
CA THR A 22 1.71 8.04 6.01
C THR A 22 0.81 7.30 6.98
N GLU A 23 0.09 6.29 6.51
CA GLU A 23 -0.83 5.60 7.38
C GLU A 23 -1.25 4.26 6.79
N VAL A 24 -1.49 3.28 7.63
CA VAL A 24 -2.05 2.00 7.19
C VAL A 24 -3.54 2.10 7.42
N LEU A 25 -4.31 2.10 6.36
CA LEU A 25 -5.76 2.25 6.46
C LEU A 25 -6.46 0.92 6.71
N SER A 26 -5.94 -0.13 6.12
CA SER A 26 -6.55 -1.44 6.28
C SER A 26 -5.52 -2.51 5.96
N PHE A 27 -5.57 -3.63 6.66
CA PHE A 27 -4.63 -4.70 6.42
C PHE A 27 -5.36 -6.04 6.55
N ASP A 28 -5.13 -6.89 5.55
CA ASP A 28 -5.76 -8.19 5.50
C ASP A 28 -4.82 -9.05 4.66
N GLU A 29 -4.92 -10.36 4.77
CA GLU A 29 -4.05 -11.25 4.02
C GLU A 29 -4.20 -11.11 2.51
N ALA A 30 -5.33 -10.63 2.07
CA ALA A 30 -5.60 -10.49 0.65
C ALA A 30 -5.51 -9.05 0.16
N THR A 31 -5.60 -8.08 1.06
CA THR A 31 -5.63 -6.68 0.65
C THR A 31 -5.01 -5.80 1.72
N VAL A 32 -4.14 -4.92 1.29
CA VAL A 32 -3.54 -3.92 2.18
C VAL A 32 -3.84 -2.57 1.56
N VAL A 33 -4.37 -1.63 2.35
CA VAL A 33 -4.68 -0.29 1.87
C VAL A 33 -3.87 0.71 2.67
N LEU A 34 -3.10 1.50 1.97
CA LEU A 34 -2.18 2.44 2.59
C LEU A 34 -2.45 3.85 2.10
N SER A 35 -2.28 4.81 2.98
CA SER A 35 -2.28 6.19 2.58
C SER A 35 -0.84 6.60 2.35
N THR A 36 -0.55 7.17 1.20
CA THR A 36 0.82 7.57 0.86
C THR A 36 0.82 9.02 0.40
N CYS A 37 2.01 9.56 0.26
CA CYS A 37 2.13 10.95 -0.19
C CYS A 37 1.67 11.15 -1.63
N LEU A 38 1.49 10.09 -2.39
CA LEU A 38 1.02 10.18 -3.76
C LEU A 38 -0.41 9.67 -3.94
N GLY A 39 -1.10 9.38 -2.86
CA GLY A 39 -2.48 8.91 -2.93
C GLY A 39 -2.66 7.62 -2.16
N THR A 40 -3.80 7.00 -2.30
CA THR A 40 -4.10 5.75 -1.62
C THR A 40 -3.62 4.59 -2.46
N LEU A 41 -2.85 3.70 -1.86
CA LEU A 41 -2.32 2.55 -2.57
C LEU A 41 -3.02 1.29 -2.08
N ILE A 42 -3.56 0.51 -3.00
CA ILE A 42 -4.21 -0.74 -2.68
C ILE A 42 -3.34 -1.87 -3.21
N ILE A 43 -2.94 -2.77 -2.32
CA ILE A 43 -2.11 -3.92 -2.65
C ILE A 43 -2.99 -5.16 -2.53
N GLN A 44 -3.08 -5.94 -3.57
CA GLN A 44 -3.90 -7.15 -3.56
C GLN A 44 -3.05 -8.38 -3.81
N GLY A 45 -3.38 -9.46 -3.17
CA GLY A 45 -2.62 -10.68 -3.34
C GLY A 45 -3.10 -11.79 -2.43
N GLN A 46 -2.18 -12.64 -2.01
CA GLN A 46 -2.49 -13.76 -1.13
C GLN A 46 -1.40 -13.88 -0.08
N GLU A 47 -1.83 -14.22 1.11
CA GLU A 47 -0.90 -14.42 2.22
C GLU A 47 -0.01 -13.21 2.43
N LEU A 48 -0.60 -12.03 2.31
CA LEU A 48 0.15 -10.80 2.50
C LEU A 48 0.39 -10.57 3.98
N HIS A 49 1.57 -10.07 4.31
CA HIS A 49 1.83 -9.69 5.69
C HIS A 49 2.85 -8.57 5.72
N LEU A 50 2.74 -7.73 6.74
CA LEU A 50 3.64 -6.62 6.90
C LEU A 50 4.88 -7.13 7.60
N LYS A 51 6.01 -7.05 6.92
CA LYS A 51 7.24 -7.51 7.49
C LYS A 51 7.92 -6.41 8.27
N GLU A 52 7.78 -5.18 7.81
CA GLU A 52 8.40 -4.07 8.49
C GLU A 52 7.51 -2.86 8.37
N LEU A 53 7.37 -2.10 9.45
CA LEU A 53 6.53 -0.93 9.45
C LEU A 53 7.23 0.17 10.22
N SER A 54 7.59 1.23 9.55
CA SER A 54 8.21 2.38 10.18
C SER A 54 7.52 3.63 9.69
N LEU A 55 6.45 4.04 10.36
CA LEU A 55 5.72 5.21 9.94
C LEU A 55 6.49 6.49 10.16
N GLU A 56 7.41 6.49 11.13
CA GLU A 56 8.24 7.63 11.31
C GLU A 56 9.03 7.92 10.06
N GLY A 57 9.54 6.90 9.39
CA GLY A 57 10.26 7.09 8.16
C GLY A 57 9.40 6.88 6.94
N GLY A 58 8.14 6.54 7.12
CA GLY A 58 7.25 6.31 6.01
C GLY A 58 7.58 5.06 5.23
N GLN A 59 8.23 4.09 5.86
CA GLN A 59 8.69 2.90 5.15
C GLN A 59 7.93 1.66 5.58
N ILE A 60 7.54 0.87 4.61
CA ILE A 60 6.81 -0.37 4.86
C ILE A 60 7.34 -1.45 3.96
N GLN A 61 7.38 -2.67 4.48
CA GLN A 61 7.73 -3.83 3.67
C GLN A 61 6.60 -4.85 3.79
N VAL A 62 6.08 -5.27 2.66
CA VAL A 62 4.99 -6.25 2.60
C VAL A 62 5.49 -7.47 1.86
N ASP A 63 5.30 -8.63 2.45
CA ASP A 63 5.66 -9.89 1.82
C ASP A 63 4.41 -10.68 1.52
N GLY A 64 4.51 -11.61 0.60
CA GLY A 64 3.40 -12.46 0.20
C GLY A 64 3.34 -12.53 -1.31
N SER A 65 2.28 -13.08 -1.83
CA SER A 65 2.13 -13.19 -3.27
C SER A 65 1.31 -11.99 -3.74
N ILE A 66 1.94 -11.06 -4.44
CA ILE A 66 1.28 -9.82 -4.83
C ILE A 66 0.76 -9.93 -6.25
N SER A 67 -0.54 -9.69 -6.41
CA SER A 67 -1.16 -9.82 -7.71
C SER A 67 -1.46 -8.46 -8.34
N ALA A 68 -1.68 -7.43 -7.56
CA ALA A 68 -2.02 -6.13 -8.13
C ALA A 68 -1.64 -4.99 -7.21
N LEU A 69 -1.30 -3.86 -7.81
CA LEU A 69 -1.02 -2.63 -7.09
C LEU A 69 -1.79 -1.53 -7.80
N ASN A 70 -2.60 -0.79 -7.06
CA ASN A 70 -3.38 0.29 -7.63
C ASN A 70 -3.31 1.54 -6.80
N TYR A 71 -3.13 2.67 -7.44
CA TYR A 71 -3.21 3.96 -6.78
C TYR A 71 -4.58 4.55 -7.04
N GLU A 72 -5.15 5.14 -5.99
CA GLU A 72 -6.41 5.85 -6.12
C GLU A 72 -6.24 7.28 -5.63
N GLU A 73 -6.93 8.19 -6.28
CA GLU A 73 -6.87 9.58 -5.88
C GLU A 73 -7.60 9.77 -4.57
N PRO A 74 -7.07 10.57 -3.68
CA PRO A 74 -7.71 10.76 -2.39
C PRO A 74 -9.15 11.23 -2.47
N ARG A 75 -9.48 12.01 -3.49
CA ARG A 75 -10.82 12.54 -3.57
C ARG A 75 -11.85 11.56 -4.10
N LEU A 76 -11.40 10.39 -4.50
CA LEU A 76 -12.34 9.38 -4.93
C LEU A 76 -12.78 8.52 -3.77
N SER A 77 -12.50 8.97 -2.59
CA SER A 77 -12.77 8.19 -1.43
C SER A 77 -14.21 7.78 -1.35
N GLY A 78 -14.49 6.70 -0.83
CA GLY A 78 -15.85 6.26 -0.58
C GLY A 78 -16.30 5.20 -1.51
N SER A 79 -16.63 5.56 -2.73
CA SER A 79 -17.30 4.60 -3.59
C SER A 79 -16.42 3.42 -3.97
N TRP A 80 -15.17 3.65 -4.29
CA TRP A 80 -14.34 2.52 -4.69
C TRP A 80 -14.00 1.62 -3.50
N LEU A 81 -13.92 2.20 -2.31
CA LEU A 81 -13.68 1.40 -1.13
C LEU A 81 -14.86 0.48 -0.87
N ARG A 82 -16.07 0.95 -1.11
CA ARG A 82 -17.20 0.11 -0.95
C ARG A 82 -17.18 -1.04 -1.89
N LYS A 83 -16.79 -0.82 -3.13
CA LYS A 83 -16.70 -1.90 -4.08
C LYS A 83 -15.67 -2.90 -3.67
N LEU A 84 -14.59 -2.45 -3.07
CA LEU A 84 -13.51 -3.32 -2.70
C LEU A 84 -13.92 -4.26 -1.57
N PHE A 85 -14.74 -3.80 -0.66
CA PHE A 85 -15.12 -4.58 0.48
C PHE A 85 -16.53 -5.16 0.45
N GLN A 86 -17.13 -5.18 -0.69
CA GLN A 86 -18.45 -5.77 -0.79
C GLN A 86 -18.41 -7.27 -0.98
#